data_f30a817cc7c546e53a574015ea77d352
#
_entry.id   f30a817cc7c546e53a574015ea77d352
#
_cell.length_a   1.000
_cell.length_b   1.000
_cell.length_c   1.000
_cell.angle_alpha   90.00
_cell.angle_beta   90.00
_cell.angle_gamma   90.00
#
_symmetry.space_group_name_H-M   'P 1'
#
loop_
_entity.id
_entity.type
_entity.pdbx_description
1 polymer ?
#
loop_
_entity_poly.entity_id
_entity_poly.type
_entity_poly.pdbx_seq_one_letter_code
_entity_poly.pdbx_strand_id
1 'polypeptide(L)'
;MRTPAVSIIVPCHNGGRFLDGLVASVAAQTFRDFETIIVDDGSTDPATLEKLDALDPEIRVVHQENRYLPGARNRGFREARAAFVIPVDCDDRLEPSFLAETIEVLREAPPEVGFVFTHGRLTGALEGVMSRHFNPFDQLFLNQLPYGMLLRKSAWQSVGGYDETMRDGMEDWEFSIRLLRAGLRGIEIPKPLLIYNVSAEGMLMGHAARMHGTLWRHIRERHREIYRLAALLKIWRGSAPGKISLLEAAGLLGLAKLLPETWFNKLFYEALNRARRRRAERGDYRPDGGLRRNSNSAD
;
A
#
# COMPACT_ATOMS: atom_id res chain seq x y z
N MET A 1 -28.05 -11.70 -9.99
CA MET A 1 -27.33 -10.40 -9.86
C MET A 1 -26.14 -10.40 -10.81
N ARG A 2 -25.87 -9.29 -11.50
CA ARG A 2 -24.70 -9.16 -12.37
C ARG A 2 -23.43 -9.17 -11.51
N THR A 3 -22.37 -9.85 -11.96
CA THR A 3 -21.07 -9.82 -11.30
C THR A 3 -20.40 -8.47 -11.56
N PRO A 4 -20.01 -7.71 -10.54
CA PRO A 4 -19.32 -6.44 -10.73
C PRO A 4 -17.93 -6.64 -11.35
N ALA A 5 -17.42 -5.61 -12.00
CA ALA A 5 -16.08 -5.66 -12.57
C ALA A 5 -14.98 -5.47 -11.50
N VAL A 6 -15.23 -4.59 -10.52
CA VAL A 6 -14.27 -4.27 -9.44
C VAL A 6 -14.93 -4.47 -8.09
N SER A 7 -14.20 -5.03 -7.11
CA SER A 7 -14.57 -5.01 -5.70
C SER A 7 -13.62 -4.10 -4.94
N ILE A 8 -14.17 -3.08 -4.27
CA ILE A 8 -13.45 -2.21 -3.34
C ILE A 8 -13.53 -2.86 -1.96
N ILE A 9 -12.39 -3.13 -1.34
CA ILE A 9 -12.27 -3.79 -0.04
C ILE A 9 -11.79 -2.79 0.99
N VAL A 10 -12.59 -2.55 2.02
CA VAL A 10 -12.30 -1.55 3.05
C VAL A 10 -12.16 -2.25 4.40
N PRO A 11 -10.94 -2.48 4.89
CA PRO A 11 -10.74 -2.91 6.29
C PRO A 11 -11.09 -1.76 7.23
N CYS A 12 -11.87 -2.04 8.28
CA CYS A 12 -12.27 -1.06 9.28
C CYS A 12 -12.16 -1.65 10.69
N HIS A 13 -11.43 -0.96 11.57
CA HIS A 13 -11.40 -1.25 13.00
C HIS A 13 -11.41 0.08 13.77
N ASN A 14 -12.52 0.36 14.47
CA ASN A 14 -12.73 1.63 15.20
C ASN A 14 -12.49 2.90 14.32
N GLY A 15 -12.81 2.78 13.01
CA GLY A 15 -12.53 3.80 11.98
C GLY A 15 -13.73 4.63 11.55
N GLY A 16 -14.86 4.57 12.29
CA GLY A 16 -16.14 5.19 11.91
C GLY A 16 -16.05 6.67 11.53
N ARG A 17 -15.18 7.43 12.19
CA ARG A 17 -14.95 8.85 11.88
C ARG A 17 -14.47 9.15 10.46
N PHE A 18 -13.93 8.17 9.77
CA PHE A 18 -13.38 8.34 8.43
C PHE A 18 -14.33 7.85 7.33
N LEU A 19 -15.31 7.00 7.67
CA LEU A 19 -16.18 6.32 6.70
C LEU A 19 -16.94 7.28 5.79
N ASP A 20 -17.39 8.44 6.27
CA ASP A 20 -18.11 9.40 5.43
C ASP A 20 -17.26 9.91 4.26
N GLY A 21 -15.98 10.23 4.55
CA GLY A 21 -15.05 10.69 3.53
C GLY A 21 -14.71 9.61 2.51
N LEU A 22 -14.53 8.37 2.97
CA LEU A 22 -14.30 7.22 2.11
C LEU A 22 -15.53 6.96 1.23
N VAL A 23 -16.72 6.81 1.82
CA VAL A 23 -17.98 6.51 1.10
C VAL A 23 -18.26 7.60 0.05
N ALA A 24 -18.08 8.86 0.41
CA ALA A 24 -18.22 9.96 -0.55
C ALA A 24 -17.24 9.84 -1.74
N SER A 25 -15.99 9.43 -1.49
CA SER A 25 -14.98 9.26 -2.55
C SER A 25 -15.30 8.06 -3.46
N VAL A 26 -15.86 7.00 -2.90
CA VAL A 26 -16.33 5.82 -3.65
C VAL A 26 -17.56 6.18 -4.48
N ALA A 27 -18.52 6.89 -3.91
CA ALA A 27 -19.70 7.37 -4.63
C ALA A 27 -19.36 8.33 -5.77
N ALA A 28 -18.25 9.07 -5.66
CA ALA A 28 -17.76 9.99 -6.70
C ALA A 28 -17.03 9.30 -7.85
N GLN A 29 -16.77 7.99 -7.81
CA GLN A 29 -16.05 7.31 -8.89
C GLN A 29 -16.81 7.42 -10.22
N THR A 30 -16.10 7.73 -11.31
CA THR A 30 -16.67 7.82 -12.66
C THR A 30 -16.98 6.46 -13.27
N PHE A 31 -16.21 5.43 -12.90
CA PHE A 31 -16.52 4.04 -13.22
C PHE A 31 -17.59 3.51 -12.26
N ARG A 32 -18.66 2.86 -12.75
CA ARG A 32 -19.83 2.50 -11.94
C ARG A 32 -20.04 0.99 -11.73
N ASP A 33 -19.34 0.13 -12.45
CA ASP A 33 -19.52 -1.33 -12.37
C ASP A 33 -18.63 -1.91 -11.25
N PHE A 34 -18.92 -1.55 -10.00
CA PHE A 34 -18.19 -2.03 -8.83
C PHE A 34 -19.13 -2.40 -7.67
N GLU A 35 -18.60 -3.13 -6.70
CA GLU A 35 -19.19 -3.33 -5.37
C GLU A 35 -18.22 -2.79 -4.30
N THR A 36 -18.78 -2.43 -3.16
CA THR A 36 -17.99 -2.03 -1.97
C THR A 36 -18.26 -3.00 -0.83
N ILE A 37 -17.17 -3.50 -0.24
CA ILE A 37 -17.20 -4.43 0.89
C ILE A 37 -16.38 -3.80 2.02
N ILE A 38 -17.04 -3.43 3.11
CA ILE A 38 -16.38 -3.02 4.34
C ILE A 38 -16.26 -4.22 5.25
N VAL A 39 -15.06 -4.52 5.69
CA VAL A 39 -14.79 -5.58 6.66
C VAL A 39 -14.60 -4.93 8.03
N ASP A 40 -15.61 -5.05 8.87
CA ASP A 40 -15.49 -4.69 10.28
C ASP A 40 -14.66 -5.75 11.01
N ASP A 41 -13.45 -5.37 11.35
CA ASP A 41 -12.46 -6.25 11.99
C ASP A 41 -12.57 -6.18 13.52
N GLY A 42 -13.79 -6.40 14.03
CA GLY A 42 -14.07 -6.45 15.46
C GLY A 42 -14.00 -5.08 16.12
N SER A 43 -14.64 -4.07 15.54
CA SER A 43 -14.76 -2.76 16.16
C SER A 43 -15.49 -2.85 17.50
N THR A 44 -15.02 -2.07 18.46
CA THR A 44 -15.56 -1.94 19.82
C THR A 44 -16.07 -0.52 20.13
N ASP A 45 -15.75 0.45 19.28
CA ASP A 45 -16.21 1.81 19.37
C ASP A 45 -17.69 1.93 18.95
N PRO A 46 -18.61 2.32 19.85
CA PRO A 46 -20.04 2.40 19.55
C PRO A 46 -20.36 3.30 18.35
N ALA A 47 -19.65 4.44 18.21
CA ALA A 47 -19.86 5.36 17.11
C ALA A 47 -19.48 4.74 15.77
N THR A 48 -18.47 3.87 15.74
CA THR A 48 -18.11 3.10 14.56
C THR A 48 -19.18 2.08 14.19
N LEU A 49 -19.70 1.34 15.19
CA LEU A 49 -20.74 0.33 14.97
C LEU A 49 -22.04 0.96 14.47
N GLU A 50 -22.51 2.04 15.13
CA GLU A 50 -23.69 2.81 14.68
C GLU A 50 -23.54 3.28 13.22
N LYS A 51 -22.34 3.74 12.86
CA LYS A 51 -22.07 4.23 11.51
C LYS A 51 -22.06 3.12 10.47
N LEU A 52 -21.53 1.95 10.81
CA LEU A 52 -21.54 0.76 9.94
C LEU A 52 -22.96 0.27 9.71
N ASP A 53 -23.81 0.28 10.75
CA ASP A 53 -25.23 -0.10 10.66
C ASP A 53 -26.07 0.90 9.83
N ALA A 54 -25.66 2.17 9.79
CA ALA A 54 -26.36 3.23 9.06
C ALA A 54 -25.90 3.39 7.61
N LEU A 55 -24.96 2.57 7.12
CA LEU A 55 -24.50 2.65 5.73
C LEU A 55 -25.59 2.27 4.71
N ASP A 56 -25.45 2.79 3.50
CA ASP A 56 -26.29 2.42 2.38
C ASP A 56 -26.28 0.89 2.19
N PRO A 57 -27.45 0.23 2.04
CA PRO A 57 -27.56 -1.22 1.82
C PRO A 57 -26.78 -1.75 0.59
N GLU A 58 -26.42 -0.90 -0.36
CA GLU A 58 -25.54 -1.27 -1.48
C GLU A 58 -24.08 -1.53 -1.02
N ILE A 59 -23.68 -0.98 0.12
CA ILE A 59 -22.38 -1.23 0.74
C ILE A 59 -22.48 -2.47 1.63
N ARG A 60 -21.78 -3.52 1.26
CA ARG A 60 -21.82 -4.77 2.02
C ARG A 60 -20.87 -4.70 3.22
N VAL A 61 -21.41 -4.77 4.43
CA VAL A 61 -20.62 -4.88 5.66
C VAL A 61 -20.45 -6.36 6.02
N VAL A 62 -19.22 -6.75 6.34
CA VAL A 62 -18.86 -8.11 6.78
C VAL A 62 -18.18 -8.01 8.13
N HIS A 63 -18.79 -8.53 9.18
CA HIS A 63 -18.23 -8.53 10.52
C HIS A 63 -17.35 -9.77 10.77
N GLN A 64 -16.25 -9.58 11.50
CA GLN A 64 -15.40 -10.66 12.01
C GLN A 64 -14.77 -10.29 13.35
N GLU A 65 -14.26 -11.27 14.06
CA GLU A 65 -13.35 -11.03 15.19
C GLU A 65 -12.06 -10.35 14.67
N ASN A 66 -11.42 -9.52 15.52
CA ASN A 66 -10.22 -8.79 15.12
C ASN A 66 -9.09 -9.74 14.68
N ARG A 67 -8.73 -9.66 13.41
CA ARG A 67 -7.64 -10.41 12.77
C ARG A 67 -6.56 -9.49 12.21
N TYR A 68 -6.58 -8.22 12.62
CA TYR A 68 -5.70 -7.17 12.15
C TYR A 68 -5.82 -6.89 10.63
N LEU A 69 -5.12 -5.86 10.17
CA LEU A 69 -5.22 -5.35 8.80
C LEU A 69 -5.06 -6.43 7.70
N PRO A 70 -4.04 -7.33 7.75
CA PRO A 70 -3.89 -8.38 6.74
C PRO A 70 -5.05 -9.38 6.75
N GLY A 71 -5.58 -9.73 7.94
CA GLY A 71 -6.72 -10.63 8.07
C GLY A 71 -8.00 -10.04 7.53
N ALA A 72 -8.25 -8.76 7.80
CA ALA A 72 -9.40 -8.01 7.28
C ALA A 72 -9.33 -7.87 5.75
N ARG A 73 -8.16 -7.53 5.19
CA ARG A 73 -7.97 -7.50 3.73
C ARG A 73 -8.22 -8.87 3.10
N ASN A 74 -7.64 -9.93 3.65
CA ASN A 74 -7.86 -11.29 3.16
C ASN A 74 -9.34 -11.70 3.21
N ARG A 75 -10.07 -11.34 4.27
CA ARG A 75 -11.50 -11.59 4.36
C ARG A 75 -12.26 -10.89 3.24
N GLY A 76 -12.02 -9.61 3.03
CA GLY A 76 -12.66 -8.84 1.97
C GLY A 76 -12.36 -9.40 0.58
N PHE A 77 -11.11 -9.80 0.31
CA PHE A 77 -10.73 -10.42 -0.95
C PHE A 77 -11.41 -11.78 -1.19
N ARG A 78 -11.64 -12.58 -0.13
CA ARG A 78 -12.44 -13.81 -0.25
C ARG A 78 -13.89 -13.51 -0.60
N GLU A 79 -14.47 -12.50 0.03
CA GLU A 79 -15.85 -12.06 -0.18
C GLU A 79 -16.10 -11.38 -1.52
N ALA A 80 -15.07 -10.84 -2.15
CA ALA A 80 -15.15 -10.14 -3.43
C ALA A 80 -15.70 -11.04 -4.54
N ARG A 81 -16.67 -10.54 -5.30
CA ARG A 81 -17.25 -11.23 -6.45
C ARG A 81 -16.55 -10.88 -7.76
N ALA A 82 -15.89 -9.72 -7.81
CA ALA A 82 -15.23 -9.22 -9.00
C ALA A 82 -13.92 -9.95 -9.32
N ALA A 83 -13.54 -9.89 -10.61
CA ALA A 83 -12.24 -10.38 -11.07
C ALA A 83 -11.08 -9.42 -10.71
N PHE A 84 -11.40 -8.14 -10.48
CA PHE A 84 -10.44 -7.12 -10.07
C PHE A 84 -10.80 -6.61 -8.68
N VAL A 85 -9.79 -6.42 -7.85
CA VAL A 85 -9.95 -6.03 -6.43
C VAL A 85 -8.98 -4.93 -6.05
N ILE A 86 -9.42 -4.03 -5.19
CA ILE A 86 -8.58 -2.98 -4.62
C ILE A 86 -8.82 -2.88 -3.12
N PRO A 87 -7.78 -2.94 -2.26
CA PRO A 87 -7.88 -2.54 -0.87
C PRO A 87 -7.82 -1.01 -0.77
N VAL A 88 -8.69 -0.43 0.06
CA VAL A 88 -8.66 1.00 0.41
C VAL A 88 -8.84 1.11 1.91
N ASP A 89 -7.85 1.67 2.62
CA ASP A 89 -7.93 1.82 4.06
C ASP A 89 -9.03 2.85 4.42
N CYS A 90 -9.72 2.65 5.54
CA CYS A 90 -10.93 3.41 5.86
C CYS A 90 -10.69 4.92 6.04
N ASP A 91 -9.45 5.34 6.31
CA ASP A 91 -9.04 6.73 6.44
C ASP A 91 -8.50 7.35 5.15
N ASP A 92 -8.43 6.58 4.06
CA ASP A 92 -7.97 7.02 2.74
C ASP A 92 -9.15 7.29 1.79
N ARG A 93 -8.86 7.84 0.63
CA ARG A 93 -9.85 8.17 -0.41
C ARG A 93 -9.28 7.94 -1.80
N LEU A 94 -10.16 7.86 -2.78
CA LEU A 94 -9.81 7.73 -4.19
C LEU A 94 -10.21 9.01 -4.95
N GLU A 95 -9.36 9.47 -5.87
CA GLU A 95 -9.75 10.49 -6.84
C GLU A 95 -10.85 9.94 -7.76
N PRO A 96 -11.79 10.75 -8.26
CA PRO A 96 -12.95 10.28 -9.02
C PRO A 96 -12.64 9.41 -10.23
N SER A 97 -11.48 9.57 -10.86
CA SER A 97 -11.07 8.80 -12.04
C SER A 97 -10.28 7.53 -11.71
N PHE A 98 -9.99 7.24 -10.44
CA PHE A 98 -9.12 6.15 -10.05
C PHE A 98 -9.53 4.81 -10.65
N LEU A 99 -10.78 4.40 -10.46
CA LEU A 99 -11.25 3.09 -10.96
C LEU A 99 -11.28 3.05 -12.49
N ALA A 100 -11.72 4.13 -13.14
CA ALA A 100 -11.78 4.19 -14.60
C ALA A 100 -10.40 4.01 -15.24
N GLU A 101 -9.40 4.78 -14.76
CA GLU A 101 -8.05 4.75 -15.31
C GLU A 101 -7.33 3.44 -15.02
N THR A 102 -7.47 2.90 -13.80
CA THR A 102 -6.75 1.68 -13.42
C THR A 102 -7.35 0.43 -14.03
N ILE A 103 -8.69 0.34 -14.16
CA ILE A 103 -9.34 -0.84 -14.76
C ILE A 103 -9.13 -0.91 -16.27
N GLU A 104 -9.12 0.22 -16.97
CA GLU A 104 -8.82 0.30 -18.39
C GLU A 104 -7.45 -0.32 -18.68
N VAL A 105 -6.41 0.14 -17.97
CA VAL A 105 -5.05 -0.37 -18.12
C VAL A 105 -4.95 -1.85 -17.77
N LEU A 106 -5.55 -2.29 -16.65
CA LEU A 106 -5.39 -3.68 -16.20
C LEU A 106 -6.17 -4.68 -17.05
N ARG A 107 -7.30 -4.31 -17.63
CA ARG A 107 -8.09 -5.17 -18.52
C ARG A 107 -7.33 -5.51 -19.80
N GLU A 108 -6.67 -4.51 -20.40
CA GLU A 108 -5.93 -4.65 -21.65
C GLU A 108 -4.54 -5.26 -21.47
N ALA A 109 -4.03 -5.23 -20.24
CA ALA A 109 -2.70 -5.75 -19.93
C ALA A 109 -2.64 -7.29 -20.03
N PRO A 110 -1.49 -7.84 -20.47
CA PRO A 110 -1.30 -9.28 -20.56
C PRO A 110 -1.33 -9.95 -19.16
N PRO A 111 -1.56 -11.28 -19.08
CA PRO A 111 -1.81 -11.99 -17.81
C PRO A 111 -0.69 -11.87 -16.77
N GLU A 112 0.57 -11.67 -17.18
CA GLU A 112 1.70 -11.46 -16.27
C GLU A 112 1.66 -10.09 -15.58
N VAL A 113 0.81 -9.16 -16.02
CA VAL A 113 0.53 -7.93 -15.30
C VAL A 113 -0.56 -8.22 -14.27
N GLY A 114 -0.14 -8.39 -13.02
CA GLY A 114 -1.01 -8.73 -11.89
C GLY A 114 -1.70 -7.54 -11.25
N PHE A 115 -1.15 -6.32 -11.41
CA PHE A 115 -1.66 -5.13 -10.74
C PHE A 115 -1.31 -3.82 -11.47
N VAL A 116 -2.08 -2.79 -11.15
CA VAL A 116 -1.83 -1.39 -11.54
C VAL A 116 -1.76 -0.55 -10.29
N PHE A 117 -0.82 0.38 -10.23
CA PHE A 117 -0.66 1.29 -9.11
C PHE A 117 -0.52 2.74 -9.58
N THR A 118 -0.82 3.66 -8.66
CA THR A 118 -0.78 5.09 -8.92
C THR A 118 0.15 5.78 -7.93
N HIS A 119 0.48 7.05 -8.16
CA HIS A 119 1.07 7.90 -7.14
C HIS A 119 0.04 8.20 -6.04
N GLY A 120 0.51 8.64 -4.87
CA GLY A 120 -0.33 9.05 -3.75
C GLY A 120 -0.32 10.57 -3.57
N ARG A 121 -1.51 11.16 -3.35
CA ARG A 121 -1.63 12.49 -2.76
C ARG A 121 -1.66 12.35 -1.25
N LEU A 122 -0.67 12.90 -0.57
CA LEU A 122 -0.63 12.90 0.89
C LEU A 122 -1.51 14.02 1.45
N THR A 123 -2.24 13.71 2.52
CA THR A 123 -3.05 14.66 3.29
C THR A 123 -2.85 14.41 4.79
N GLY A 124 -3.19 15.36 5.64
CA GLY A 124 -3.05 15.25 7.09
C GLY A 124 -1.69 15.74 7.59
N ALA A 125 -0.97 14.93 8.36
CA ALA A 125 0.33 15.31 8.96
C ALA A 125 1.45 15.56 7.93
N LEU A 126 1.29 15.09 6.70
CA LEU A 126 2.15 15.39 5.56
C LEU A 126 1.27 15.73 4.36
N GLU A 127 1.68 16.73 3.57
CA GLU A 127 1.01 17.07 2.33
C GLU A 127 1.98 17.04 1.14
N GLY A 128 1.44 16.70 -0.05
CA GLY A 128 2.23 16.64 -1.27
C GLY A 128 1.92 15.43 -2.13
N VAL A 129 2.79 15.17 -3.10
CA VAL A 129 2.67 13.99 -3.97
C VAL A 129 3.78 13.01 -3.63
N MET A 130 3.38 11.79 -3.28
CA MET A 130 4.28 10.67 -3.10
C MET A 130 4.38 9.90 -4.42
N SER A 131 5.39 10.22 -5.22
CA SER A 131 5.67 9.47 -6.44
C SER A 131 6.12 8.05 -6.11
N ARG A 132 5.59 7.09 -6.84
CA ARG A 132 5.91 5.68 -6.74
C ARG A 132 6.52 5.22 -8.07
N HIS A 133 7.72 4.69 -8.00
CA HIS A 133 8.39 4.08 -9.14
C HIS A 133 8.78 2.68 -8.73
N PHE A 134 8.44 1.72 -9.55
CA PHE A 134 8.65 0.33 -9.22
C PHE A 134 9.93 -0.20 -9.88
N ASN A 135 10.83 -0.71 -9.03
CA ASN A 135 12.01 -1.45 -9.44
C ASN A 135 12.08 -2.76 -8.65
N PRO A 136 12.13 -3.94 -9.29
CA PRO A 136 12.14 -5.23 -8.61
C PRO A 136 13.29 -5.40 -7.61
N PHE A 137 14.48 -4.86 -7.90
CA PHE A 137 15.61 -4.96 -7.00
C PHE A 137 15.45 -4.04 -5.77
N ASP A 138 15.09 -2.79 -6.01
CA ASP A 138 14.86 -1.82 -4.92
C ASP A 138 13.74 -2.27 -3.98
N GLN A 139 12.69 -2.94 -4.51
CA GLN A 139 11.57 -3.46 -3.73
C GLN A 139 12.01 -4.46 -2.65
N LEU A 140 13.15 -5.10 -2.79
CA LEU A 140 13.70 -6.01 -1.76
C LEU A 140 14.23 -5.25 -0.53
N PHE A 141 14.52 -3.97 -0.65
CA PHE A 141 15.14 -3.13 0.37
C PHE A 141 14.26 -1.95 0.82
N LEU A 142 13.34 -1.53 -0.03
CA LEU A 142 12.43 -0.40 0.19
C LEU A 142 11.02 -0.75 -0.28
N ASN A 143 10.00 -0.48 0.55
CA ASN A 143 8.63 -0.60 0.09
C ASN A 143 8.30 0.53 -0.90
N GLN A 144 8.30 0.23 -2.20
CA GLN A 144 8.06 1.21 -3.27
C GLN A 144 6.60 1.22 -3.75
N LEU A 145 5.89 0.10 -3.59
CA LEU A 145 4.51 -0.01 -4.03
C LEU A 145 3.54 0.55 -2.97
N PRO A 146 2.46 1.21 -3.36
CA PRO A 146 1.40 1.55 -2.44
C PRO A 146 0.61 0.29 -2.08
N TYR A 147 -0.02 0.26 -0.91
CA TYR A 147 -0.95 -0.81 -0.55
C TYR A 147 -2.19 -0.85 -1.46
N GLY A 148 -2.70 0.35 -1.85
CA GLY A 148 -3.88 0.56 -2.67
C GLY A 148 -3.63 0.37 -4.17
N MET A 149 -3.34 -0.85 -4.57
CA MET A 149 -3.19 -1.25 -5.97
C MET A 149 -4.46 -1.92 -6.47
N LEU A 150 -4.88 -1.65 -7.71
CA LEU A 150 -5.88 -2.49 -8.37
C LEU A 150 -5.21 -3.79 -8.83
N LEU A 151 -5.69 -4.92 -8.34
CA LEU A 151 -5.12 -6.24 -8.59
C LEU A 151 -6.09 -7.12 -9.38
N ARG A 152 -5.56 -8.03 -10.19
CA ARG A 152 -6.32 -9.23 -10.55
C ARG A 152 -6.54 -10.06 -9.29
N LYS A 153 -7.77 -10.48 -8.99
CA LYS A 153 -8.05 -11.35 -7.83
C LYS A 153 -7.23 -12.65 -7.91
N SER A 154 -7.02 -13.16 -9.12
CA SER A 154 -6.16 -14.33 -9.37
C SER A 154 -4.71 -14.11 -8.94
N ALA A 155 -4.17 -12.89 -9.04
CA ALA A 155 -2.82 -12.57 -8.56
C ALA A 155 -2.73 -12.71 -7.03
N TRP A 156 -3.73 -12.21 -6.28
CA TRP A 156 -3.82 -12.41 -4.84
C TRP A 156 -3.95 -13.89 -4.48
N GLN A 157 -4.79 -14.64 -5.19
CA GLN A 157 -4.98 -16.08 -4.98
C GLN A 157 -3.70 -16.87 -5.22
N SER A 158 -2.95 -16.55 -6.30
CA SER A 158 -1.74 -17.28 -6.70
C SER A 158 -0.63 -17.24 -5.65
N VAL A 159 -0.61 -16.21 -4.80
CA VAL A 159 0.39 -16.05 -3.74
C VAL A 159 -0.16 -16.35 -2.35
N GLY A 160 -1.43 -16.76 -2.23
CA GLY A 160 -2.06 -17.15 -0.97
C GLY A 160 -2.50 -15.98 -0.07
N GLY A 161 -2.72 -14.78 -0.64
CA GLY A 161 -3.22 -13.61 0.09
C GLY A 161 -2.13 -12.90 0.93
N TYR A 162 -2.55 -12.01 1.82
CA TYR A 162 -1.65 -11.33 2.78
C TYR A 162 -1.20 -12.28 3.89
N ASP A 163 0.01 -12.07 4.44
CA ASP A 163 0.49 -12.81 5.60
C ASP A 163 -0.16 -12.28 6.87
N GLU A 164 -1.09 -13.04 7.44
CA GLU A 164 -1.84 -12.67 8.64
C GLU A 164 -0.98 -12.67 9.93
N THR A 165 0.28 -13.09 9.85
CA THR A 165 1.22 -12.98 10.97
C THR A 165 1.88 -11.61 11.07
N MET A 166 1.85 -10.81 9.97
CA MET A 166 2.41 -9.45 9.92
C MET A 166 1.41 -8.41 10.47
N ARG A 167 1.19 -8.45 11.78
CA ARG A 167 0.20 -7.60 12.48
C ARG A 167 0.70 -6.19 12.77
N ASP A 168 2.01 -5.99 12.75
CA ASP A 168 2.67 -4.72 13.09
C ASP A 168 2.93 -3.83 11.85
N GLY A 169 2.44 -4.22 10.67
CA GLY A 169 2.56 -3.50 9.42
C GLY A 169 3.52 -4.15 8.41
N MET A 170 3.68 -3.50 7.25
CA MET A 170 4.49 -3.94 6.10
C MET A 170 4.03 -5.26 5.47
N GLU A 171 2.80 -5.69 5.74
CA GLU A 171 2.15 -6.82 5.09
C GLU A 171 1.97 -6.61 3.59
N ASP A 172 1.80 -5.35 3.17
CA ASP A 172 1.75 -4.90 1.78
C ASP A 172 3.09 -5.07 1.07
N TRP A 173 4.19 -4.78 1.78
CA TRP A 173 5.54 -4.97 1.26
C TRP A 173 5.85 -6.45 1.06
N GLU A 174 5.59 -7.28 2.06
CA GLU A 174 5.77 -8.73 1.99
C GLU A 174 4.93 -9.34 0.85
N PHE A 175 3.67 -8.93 0.76
CA PHE A 175 2.76 -9.35 -0.30
C PHE A 175 3.28 -8.99 -1.70
N SER A 176 3.76 -7.76 -1.86
CA SER A 176 4.35 -7.30 -3.13
C SER A 176 5.58 -8.14 -3.54
N ILE A 177 6.43 -8.52 -2.59
CA ILE A 177 7.58 -9.41 -2.86
C ILE A 177 7.09 -10.78 -3.35
N ARG A 178 6.00 -11.33 -2.79
CA ARG A 178 5.44 -12.59 -3.29
C ARG A 178 4.88 -12.48 -4.70
N LEU A 179 4.20 -11.38 -5.02
CA LEU A 179 3.74 -11.12 -6.39
C LEU A 179 4.91 -11.14 -7.37
N LEU A 180 6.02 -10.46 -7.04
CA LEU A 180 7.23 -10.47 -7.87
C LEU A 180 7.85 -11.86 -8.03
N ARG A 181 7.91 -12.63 -6.95
CA ARG A 181 8.42 -14.00 -6.97
C ARG A 181 7.57 -14.92 -7.84
N ALA A 182 6.27 -14.66 -7.92
CA ALA A 182 5.35 -15.34 -8.82
C ALA A 182 5.50 -14.88 -10.30
N GLY A 183 6.44 -13.99 -10.61
CA GLY A 183 6.67 -13.47 -11.95
C GLY A 183 5.67 -12.39 -12.38
N LEU A 184 4.85 -11.91 -11.46
CA LEU A 184 3.86 -10.88 -11.75
C LEU A 184 4.50 -9.49 -11.79
N ARG A 185 4.02 -8.66 -12.72
CA ARG A 185 4.49 -7.28 -12.91
C ARG A 185 3.37 -6.30 -12.62
N GLY A 186 3.74 -5.06 -12.30
CA GLY A 186 2.83 -3.94 -12.17
C GLY A 186 3.00 -2.92 -13.28
N ILE A 187 1.92 -2.20 -13.60
CA ILE A 187 1.97 -1.01 -14.46
C ILE A 187 1.75 0.22 -13.58
N GLU A 188 2.59 1.22 -13.79
CA GLU A 188 2.51 2.52 -13.13
C GLU A 188 1.61 3.47 -13.94
N ILE A 189 0.67 4.13 -13.26
CA ILE A 189 -0.02 5.33 -13.74
C ILE A 189 0.58 6.50 -12.95
N PRO A 190 1.36 7.40 -13.58
CA PRO A 190 2.07 8.46 -12.88
C PRO A 190 1.16 9.66 -12.52
N LYS A 191 0.01 9.36 -11.92
CA LYS A 191 -0.98 10.33 -11.45
C LYS A 191 -1.28 10.06 -9.97
N PRO A 192 -1.46 11.10 -9.13
CA PRO A 192 -1.73 10.97 -7.70
C PRO A 192 -3.22 10.70 -7.44
N LEU A 193 -3.68 9.49 -7.81
CA LEU A 193 -5.09 9.11 -7.74
C LEU A 193 -5.52 8.47 -6.41
N LEU A 194 -4.57 7.99 -5.60
CA LEU A 194 -4.82 7.56 -4.22
C LEU A 194 -4.60 8.74 -3.28
N ILE A 195 -5.61 9.12 -2.51
CA ILE A 195 -5.51 10.17 -1.48
C ILE A 195 -5.21 9.49 -0.16
N TYR A 196 -3.96 9.60 0.27
CA TYR A 196 -3.41 8.92 1.44
C TYR A 196 -3.41 9.86 2.66
N ASN A 197 -4.17 9.50 3.70
CA ASN A 197 -4.23 10.27 4.93
C ASN A 197 -3.08 9.88 5.86
N VAL A 198 -2.15 10.79 6.10
CA VAL A 198 -1.01 10.58 7.00
C VAL A 198 -1.36 11.03 8.41
N SER A 199 -1.53 10.07 9.31
CA SER A 199 -1.61 10.35 10.74
C SER A 199 -0.22 10.41 11.36
N ALA A 200 -0.01 11.34 12.31
CA ALA A 200 1.26 11.44 13.04
C ALA A 200 1.57 10.17 13.86
N GLU A 201 0.53 9.48 14.32
CA GLU A 201 0.61 8.23 15.08
C GLU A 201 0.40 6.98 14.21
N GLY A 202 0.07 7.17 12.94
CA GLY A 202 -0.22 6.08 12.00
C GLY A 202 1.01 5.22 11.67
N MET A 203 0.75 4.10 11.00
CA MET A 203 1.80 3.11 10.66
C MET A 203 2.97 3.71 9.88
N LEU A 204 2.72 4.63 8.95
CA LEU A 204 3.77 5.24 8.12
C LEU A 204 4.79 6.05 8.94
N MET A 205 4.35 6.78 9.96
CA MET A 205 5.20 7.65 10.77
C MET A 205 5.47 7.10 12.18
N GLY A 206 4.61 6.23 12.68
CA GLY A 206 4.59 5.71 14.03
C GLY A 206 5.27 4.35 14.18
N HIS A 207 4.48 3.35 14.51
CA HIS A 207 4.92 2.02 14.95
C HIS A 207 5.74 1.28 13.89
N ALA A 208 5.21 1.07 12.69
CA ALA A 208 5.89 0.31 11.63
C ALA A 208 7.22 0.95 11.20
N ALA A 209 7.30 2.30 11.20
CA ALA A 209 8.55 2.98 10.89
C ALA A 209 9.65 2.71 11.92
N ARG A 210 9.28 2.61 13.22
CA ARG A 210 10.23 2.28 14.31
C ARG A 210 10.64 0.81 14.28
N MET A 211 9.73 -0.06 13.84
CA MET A 211 9.92 -1.51 13.73
C MET A 211 10.51 -1.95 12.38
N HIS A 212 10.91 -1.01 11.53
CA HIS A 212 11.29 -1.31 10.14
C HIS A 212 12.31 -2.46 10.02
N GLY A 213 13.36 -2.46 10.80
CA GLY A 213 14.41 -3.50 10.73
C GLY A 213 13.89 -4.87 11.18
N THR A 214 13.00 -4.92 12.20
CA THR A 214 12.35 -6.14 12.67
C THR A 214 11.45 -6.72 11.58
N LEU A 215 10.58 -5.89 11.00
CA LEU A 215 9.66 -6.28 9.95
C LEU A 215 10.41 -6.70 8.67
N TRP A 216 11.47 -5.95 8.30
CA TRP A 216 12.32 -6.34 7.18
C TRP A 216 13.12 -7.63 7.45
N ARG A 217 13.53 -7.88 8.70
CA ARG A 217 14.12 -9.17 9.07
C ARG A 217 13.13 -10.31 8.83
N HIS A 218 11.90 -10.17 9.31
CA HIS A 218 10.82 -11.15 9.06
C HIS A 218 10.65 -11.43 7.57
N ILE A 219 10.56 -10.40 6.74
CA ILE A 219 10.48 -10.51 5.27
C ILE A 219 11.70 -11.28 4.71
N ARG A 220 12.92 -10.95 5.14
CA ARG A 220 14.15 -11.62 4.66
C ARG A 220 14.24 -13.09 5.08
N GLU A 221 13.82 -13.41 6.28
CA GLU A 221 13.79 -14.80 6.77
C GLU A 221 12.79 -15.65 6.01
N ARG A 222 11.61 -15.08 5.72
CA ARG A 222 10.56 -15.73 4.93
C ARG A 222 10.98 -15.93 3.45
N HIS A 223 11.78 -15.03 2.93
CA HIS A 223 12.21 -15.00 1.52
C HIS A 223 13.73 -15.16 1.36
N ARG A 224 14.39 -15.88 2.27
CA ARG A 224 15.87 -15.97 2.33
C ARG A 224 16.53 -16.38 1.00
N GLU A 225 15.82 -17.11 0.14
CA GLU A 225 16.35 -17.55 -1.14
C GLU A 225 16.59 -16.41 -2.12
N ILE A 226 15.75 -15.35 -2.11
CA ILE A 226 15.94 -14.20 -3.01
C ILE A 226 17.01 -13.22 -2.47
N TYR A 227 17.34 -13.30 -1.19
CA TYR A 227 18.41 -12.50 -0.58
C TYR A 227 19.77 -13.18 -0.66
N ARG A 228 19.91 -14.36 -1.29
CA ARG A 228 21.21 -14.97 -1.61
C ARG A 228 21.89 -14.18 -2.73
N LEU A 229 23.23 -14.06 -2.65
CA LEU A 229 24.01 -13.26 -3.60
C LEU A 229 23.69 -13.55 -5.07
N ALA A 230 23.60 -14.82 -5.45
CA ALA A 230 23.29 -15.21 -6.83
C ALA A 230 21.90 -14.74 -7.29
N ALA A 231 20.90 -14.85 -6.42
CA ALA A 231 19.54 -14.39 -6.70
C ALA A 231 19.48 -12.84 -6.78
N LEU A 232 20.12 -12.16 -5.85
CA LEU A 232 20.22 -10.69 -5.85
C LEU A 232 20.88 -10.17 -7.12
N LEU A 233 22.00 -10.78 -7.54
CA LEU A 233 22.68 -10.43 -8.80
C LEU A 233 21.80 -10.67 -10.02
N LYS A 234 21.04 -11.77 -10.04
CA LYS A 234 20.10 -12.06 -11.13
C LYS A 234 18.99 -11.01 -11.21
N ILE A 235 18.37 -10.67 -10.06
CA ILE A 235 17.31 -9.66 -10.00
C ILE A 235 17.87 -8.29 -10.40
N TRP A 236 19.02 -7.89 -9.86
CA TRP A 236 19.66 -6.62 -10.18
C TRP A 236 19.96 -6.47 -11.68
N ARG A 237 20.53 -7.50 -12.31
CA ARG A 237 20.81 -7.50 -13.77
C ARG A 237 19.54 -7.46 -14.62
N GLY A 238 18.45 -8.03 -14.14
CA GLY A 238 17.15 -8.02 -14.80
C GLY A 238 16.30 -6.79 -14.54
N SER A 239 16.75 -5.91 -13.63
CA SER A 239 16.06 -4.66 -13.29
C SER A 239 16.65 -3.47 -14.05
N ALA A 240 15.83 -2.47 -14.36
CA ALA A 240 16.31 -1.16 -14.78
C ALA A 240 17.18 -0.54 -13.68
N PRO A 241 18.03 0.47 -13.97
CA PRO A 241 18.77 1.18 -12.94
C PRO A 241 17.84 1.71 -11.85
N GLY A 242 18.07 1.25 -10.60
CA GLY A 242 17.26 1.59 -9.44
C GLY A 242 17.92 2.67 -8.56
N LYS A 243 17.32 2.87 -7.39
CA LYS A 243 17.82 3.80 -6.36
C LYS A 243 18.90 3.18 -5.48
N ILE A 244 18.95 1.83 -5.44
CA ILE A 244 19.87 1.07 -4.60
C ILE A 244 20.92 0.39 -5.46
N SER A 245 22.19 0.71 -5.22
CA SER A 245 23.33 0.02 -5.82
C SER A 245 23.58 -1.33 -5.13
N LEU A 246 24.31 -2.21 -5.80
CA LEU A 246 24.75 -3.48 -5.17
C LEU A 246 25.59 -3.26 -3.90
N LEU A 247 26.38 -2.21 -3.86
CA LEU A 247 27.20 -1.88 -2.69
C LEU A 247 26.33 -1.45 -1.50
N GLU A 248 25.34 -0.61 -1.73
CA GLU A 248 24.38 -0.20 -0.70
C GLU A 248 23.55 -1.40 -0.21
N ALA A 249 23.10 -2.26 -1.11
CA ALA A 249 22.39 -3.49 -0.77
C ALA A 249 23.25 -4.41 0.11
N ALA A 250 24.52 -4.62 -0.25
CA ALA A 250 25.48 -5.39 0.54
C ALA A 250 25.74 -4.76 1.90
N GLY A 251 25.87 -3.43 1.96
CA GLY A 251 26.01 -2.67 3.20
C GLY A 251 24.80 -2.83 4.13
N LEU A 252 23.58 -2.68 3.60
CA LEU A 252 22.35 -2.86 4.37
C LEU A 252 22.22 -4.28 4.92
N LEU A 253 22.51 -5.31 4.12
CA LEU A 253 22.48 -6.70 4.56
C LEU A 253 23.56 -6.98 5.60
N GLY A 254 24.77 -6.42 5.45
CA GLY A 254 25.86 -6.52 6.41
C GLY A 254 25.48 -5.86 7.75
N LEU A 255 25.00 -4.63 7.73
CA LEU A 255 24.54 -3.92 8.93
C LEU A 255 23.40 -4.67 9.64
N ALA A 256 22.43 -5.16 8.89
CA ALA A 256 21.31 -5.92 9.45
C ALA A 256 21.71 -7.28 10.04
N LYS A 257 22.88 -7.82 9.67
CA LYS A 257 23.45 -9.05 10.24
C LYS A 257 24.33 -8.77 11.46
N LEU A 258 25.09 -7.67 11.46
CA LEU A 258 26.11 -7.37 12.46
C LEU A 258 25.56 -6.57 13.65
N LEU A 259 24.55 -5.72 13.41
CA LEU A 259 24.01 -4.87 14.47
C LEU A 259 22.88 -5.57 15.24
N PRO A 260 22.79 -5.34 16.57
CA PRO A 260 21.58 -5.65 17.31
C PRO A 260 20.38 -4.96 16.68
N GLU A 261 19.22 -5.61 16.72
CA GLU A 261 17.99 -5.15 16.06
C GLU A 261 17.57 -3.74 16.49
N THR A 262 17.68 -3.44 17.77
CA THR A 262 17.35 -2.13 18.33
C THR A 262 18.22 -1.02 17.74
N TRP A 263 19.52 -1.28 17.54
CA TRP A 263 20.46 -0.33 16.91
C TRP A 263 20.19 -0.17 15.43
N PHE A 264 19.90 -1.26 14.72
CA PHE A 264 19.55 -1.21 13.30
C PHE A 264 18.27 -0.40 13.09
N ASN A 265 17.23 -0.67 13.87
CA ASN A 265 15.95 0.07 13.82
C ASN A 265 16.16 1.57 14.07
N LYS A 266 16.95 1.92 15.10
CA LYS A 266 17.25 3.32 15.43
C LYS A 266 17.97 4.03 14.27
N LEU A 267 19.03 3.43 13.75
CA LEU A 267 19.82 4.01 12.64
C LEU A 267 18.98 4.15 11.37
N PHE A 268 18.16 3.15 11.06
CA PHE A 268 17.29 3.19 9.89
C PHE A 268 16.23 4.29 10.05
N TYR A 269 15.60 4.39 11.21
CA TYR A 269 14.59 5.43 11.49
C TYR A 269 15.19 6.84 11.42
N GLU A 270 16.39 7.05 11.95
CA GLU A 270 17.08 8.32 11.85
C GLU A 270 17.47 8.68 10.41
N ALA A 271 17.91 7.68 9.62
CA ALA A 271 18.22 7.86 8.20
C ALA A 271 16.94 8.23 7.39
N LEU A 272 15.85 7.54 7.68
CA LEU A 272 14.53 7.82 7.07
C LEU A 272 14.07 9.26 7.38
N ASN A 273 14.17 9.69 8.63
CA ASN A 273 13.80 11.05 9.04
C ASN A 273 14.70 12.12 8.42
N ARG A 274 15.99 11.87 8.30
CA ARG A 274 16.93 12.76 7.58
C ARG A 274 16.55 12.88 6.09
N ALA A 275 16.23 11.76 5.45
CA ALA A 275 15.79 11.74 4.06
C ALA A 275 14.47 12.52 3.87
N ARG A 276 13.52 12.37 4.80
CA ARG A 276 12.25 13.13 4.80
C ARG A 276 12.49 14.64 4.94
N ARG A 277 13.33 15.07 5.89
CA ARG A 277 13.70 16.49 6.07
C ARG A 277 14.33 17.09 4.82
N ARG A 278 15.29 16.39 4.20
CA ARG A 278 15.93 16.84 2.94
C ARG A 278 14.93 16.97 1.80
N ARG A 279 13.92 16.08 1.70
CA ARG A 279 12.85 16.20 0.70
C ARG A 279 11.95 17.40 0.98
N ALA A 280 11.59 17.62 2.24
CA ALA A 280 10.85 18.81 2.65
C ALA A 280 11.60 20.11 2.31
N GLU A 281 12.91 20.17 2.60
CA GLU A 281 13.80 21.30 2.26
C GLU A 281 13.89 21.55 0.75
N ARG A 282 13.89 20.49 -0.06
CA ARG A 282 13.83 20.57 -1.54
C ARG A 282 12.44 20.94 -2.07
N GLY A 283 11.43 20.91 -1.22
CA GLY A 283 10.04 21.19 -1.58
C GLY A 283 9.31 20.06 -2.28
N ASP A 284 9.83 18.84 -2.18
CA ASP A 284 9.15 17.65 -2.72
C ASP A 284 7.85 17.35 -1.95
N TYR A 285 7.79 17.68 -0.67
CA TYR A 285 6.59 17.75 0.18
C TYR A 285 6.86 18.59 1.44
N ARG A 286 5.81 19.06 2.12
CA ARG A 286 5.93 19.81 3.37
C ARG A 286 5.46 18.97 4.55
N PRO A 287 6.23 18.91 5.66
CA PRO A 287 5.81 18.24 6.89
C PRO A 287 4.64 18.93 7.61
N ASP A 288 4.38 20.20 7.26
CA ASP A 288 3.43 21.12 7.89
C ASP A 288 2.23 21.50 7.00
N GLY A 289 2.07 20.80 5.90
CA GLY A 289 0.86 20.92 5.09
C GLY A 289 0.79 22.07 4.10
N GLY A 290 1.83 22.33 3.32
CA GLY A 290 1.74 23.34 2.25
C GLY A 290 2.11 22.83 0.87
N LEU A 291 1.16 22.79 -0.05
CA LEU A 291 1.46 22.65 -1.48
C LEU A 291 2.25 23.86 -1.98
N ARG A 292 3.44 23.67 -2.57
CA ARG A 292 3.99 24.72 -3.44
C ARG A 292 3.02 24.90 -4.60
N ARG A 293 2.38 26.06 -4.67
CA ARG A 293 1.88 26.53 -5.97
C ARG A 293 3.10 26.62 -6.88
N ASN A 294 3.12 25.83 -7.97
CA ASN A 294 4.09 26.04 -9.03
C ASN A 294 3.94 27.48 -9.50
N SER A 295 4.93 28.32 -9.19
CA SER A 295 5.01 29.70 -9.66
C SER A 295 5.48 29.79 -11.13
N ASN A 296 5.27 28.74 -11.92
CA ASN A 296 5.55 28.72 -13.36
C ASN A 296 4.27 28.47 -14.16
N SER A 297 3.31 29.38 -14.01
CA SER A 297 2.29 29.67 -15.02
C SER A 297 2.06 31.16 -15.01
N ALA A 298 3.04 31.88 -15.48
CA ALA A 298 2.90 33.24 -15.99
C ALA A 298 3.69 33.25 -17.29
N ASP A 299 2.93 33.50 -18.32
CA ASP A 299 3.11 33.89 -19.71
C ASP A 299 2.66 32.85 -20.72
#